data_c876da495dd4cae3eb2958f279c1296b
#
_entry.id   c876da495dd4cae3eb2958f279c1296b
#
_cell.length_a   1.000
_cell.length_b   1.000
_cell.length_c   1.000
_cell.angle_alpha   90.00
_cell.angle_beta   90.00
_cell.angle_gamma   90.00
#
_symmetry.space_group_name_H-M   'P 1'
#
loop_
_entity.id
_entity.type
_entity.pdbx_description
1 polymer ?
#
loop_
_entity_poly.entity_id
_entity_poly.type
_entity_poly.pdbx_seq_one_letter_code
_entity_poly.pdbx_strand_id
1 'polypeptide(L)'
;MDPIRLTETPAKLGEGPCWHEDEGVLYWVDILGKRLHRHDPSGKLTRYWQLPEMVGTVAPRASGGLLLALQSGLAFFDPENGELDRLPIIDANPRTRFNDGKCDPQGRFWFGSMDIEEKENLGILYSMDLDGKVKAWIENIGVSNGMTWSPDGKTMYYIDSPTRRLDTFDF
;
A
#
# COMPACT_ATOMS: atom_id res chain seq x y z
N MET A 1 24.77 -14.55 2.80
CA MET A 1 23.41 -15.00 3.17
C MET A 1 22.65 -15.21 1.88
N ASP A 2 22.22 -16.44 1.61
CA ASP A 2 21.49 -16.75 0.38
C ASP A 2 20.00 -16.56 0.60
N PRO A 3 19.27 -15.92 -0.36
CA PRO A 3 17.84 -15.71 -0.22
C PRO A 3 17.08 -17.03 -0.31
N ILE A 4 16.05 -17.16 0.51
CA ILE A 4 15.12 -18.29 0.46
C ILE A 4 13.84 -17.80 -0.22
N ARG A 5 13.45 -18.47 -1.31
CA ARG A 5 12.22 -18.16 -2.01
C ARG A 5 11.00 -18.65 -1.21
N LEU A 6 10.04 -17.77 -0.96
CA LEU A 6 8.82 -18.08 -0.21
C LEU A 6 7.68 -18.63 -1.08
N THR A 7 7.65 -18.29 -2.37
CA THR A 7 6.56 -18.70 -3.27
C THR A 7 7.11 -19.37 -4.53
N GLU A 8 6.40 -20.37 -5.02
CA GLU A 8 6.74 -21.05 -6.27
C GLU A 8 6.35 -20.23 -7.51
N THR A 9 5.23 -19.51 -7.45
CA THR A 9 4.74 -18.69 -8.56
C THR A 9 5.31 -17.29 -8.46
N PRO A 10 6.04 -16.80 -9.47
CA PRO A 10 6.54 -15.43 -9.48
C PRO A 10 5.38 -14.43 -9.51
N ALA A 11 5.52 -13.33 -8.78
CA ALA A 11 4.66 -12.17 -8.95
C ALA A 11 5.00 -11.47 -10.27
N LYS A 12 3.99 -10.81 -10.87
CA LYS A 12 4.23 -9.92 -12.01
C LYS A 12 4.88 -8.61 -11.56
N LEU A 13 4.47 -8.11 -10.38
CA LEU A 13 5.07 -6.96 -9.70
C LEU A 13 4.82 -7.12 -8.20
N GLY A 14 5.77 -7.78 -7.51
CA GLY A 14 5.72 -7.99 -6.06
C GLY A 14 6.15 -6.74 -5.31
N GLU A 15 5.29 -6.24 -4.42
CA GLU A 15 5.48 -4.98 -3.70
C GLU A 15 4.85 -4.99 -2.30
N GLY A 16 5.10 -3.92 -1.54
CA GLY A 16 4.44 -3.59 -0.30
C GLY A 16 4.47 -4.67 0.79
N PRO A 17 5.64 -5.28 1.13
CA PRO A 17 5.70 -6.26 2.20
C PRO A 17 5.34 -5.61 3.54
N CYS A 18 4.36 -6.17 4.23
CA CYS A 18 3.83 -5.66 5.48
C CYS A 18 3.73 -6.81 6.51
N TRP A 19 4.51 -6.71 7.58
CA TRP A 19 4.43 -7.65 8.69
C TRP A 19 3.24 -7.32 9.59
N HIS A 20 2.37 -8.31 9.84
CA HIS A 20 1.28 -8.21 10.79
C HIS A 20 1.74 -8.82 12.14
N GLU A 21 2.02 -7.94 13.10
CA GLU A 21 2.63 -8.32 14.38
C GLU A 21 1.74 -9.30 15.16
N ASP A 22 0.46 -8.96 15.31
CA ASP A 22 -0.48 -9.75 16.14
C ASP A 22 -0.75 -11.14 15.55
N GLU A 23 -0.79 -11.26 14.22
CA GLU A 23 -0.99 -12.56 13.56
C GLU A 23 0.32 -13.31 13.32
N GLY A 24 1.47 -12.67 13.43
CA GLY A 24 2.78 -13.25 13.12
C GLY A 24 2.92 -13.67 11.65
N VAL A 25 2.34 -12.91 10.71
CA VAL A 25 2.33 -13.23 9.28
C VAL A 25 2.81 -12.07 8.43
N LEU A 26 3.26 -12.37 7.22
CA LEU A 26 3.64 -11.40 6.22
C LEU A 26 2.53 -11.27 5.17
N TYR A 27 2.05 -10.05 4.97
CA TYR A 27 1.25 -9.68 3.79
C TYR A 27 2.13 -9.00 2.74
N TRP A 28 1.79 -9.15 1.48
CA TRP A 28 2.41 -8.45 0.36
C TRP A 28 1.49 -8.49 -0.86
N VAL A 29 1.74 -7.64 -1.86
CA VAL A 29 0.88 -7.52 -3.02
C VAL A 29 1.61 -7.91 -4.32
N ASP A 30 0.87 -8.45 -5.28
CA ASP A 30 1.25 -8.53 -6.68
C ASP A 30 0.36 -7.54 -7.45
N ILE A 31 0.88 -6.33 -7.67
CA ILE A 31 0.11 -5.21 -8.23
C ILE A 31 -0.51 -5.60 -9.57
N LEU A 32 0.34 -6.01 -10.52
CA LEU A 32 -0.10 -6.37 -11.88
C LEU A 32 -0.80 -7.73 -11.95
N GLY A 33 -0.54 -8.61 -11.00
CA GLY A 33 -1.25 -9.88 -10.83
C GLY A 33 -2.60 -9.71 -10.14
N LYS A 34 -2.87 -8.54 -9.57
CA LYS A 34 -4.08 -8.22 -8.80
C LYS A 34 -4.30 -9.19 -7.65
N ARG A 35 -3.26 -9.42 -6.85
CA ARG A 35 -3.29 -10.40 -5.77
C ARG A 35 -2.81 -9.79 -4.46
N LEU A 36 -3.53 -10.11 -3.39
CA LEU A 36 -3.05 -9.98 -2.03
C LEU A 36 -2.51 -11.34 -1.59
N HIS A 37 -1.30 -11.37 -1.08
CA HIS A 37 -0.65 -12.57 -0.55
C HIS A 37 -0.52 -12.51 0.96
N ARG A 38 -0.61 -13.68 1.61
CA ARG A 38 -0.33 -13.89 3.03
C ARG A 38 0.60 -15.09 3.18
N HIS A 39 1.69 -14.90 3.89
CA HIS A 39 2.62 -15.96 4.25
C HIS A 39 2.66 -16.14 5.76
N ASP A 40 2.43 -17.37 6.20
CA ASP A 40 2.57 -17.80 7.58
C ASP A 40 3.90 -18.56 7.74
N PRO A 41 4.91 -17.96 8.39
CA PRO A 41 6.22 -18.61 8.57
C PRO A 41 6.17 -19.85 9.43
N SER A 42 5.23 -19.95 10.38
CA SER A 42 5.10 -21.08 11.31
C SER A 42 4.66 -22.35 10.59
N GLY A 43 3.68 -22.23 9.72
CA GLY A 43 3.16 -23.32 8.89
C GLY A 43 3.82 -23.42 7.53
N LYS A 44 4.72 -22.48 7.16
CA LYS A 44 5.28 -22.33 5.81
C LYS A 44 4.19 -22.28 4.74
N LEU A 45 3.03 -21.74 5.09
CA LEU A 45 1.86 -21.64 4.24
C LEU A 45 1.81 -20.27 3.57
N THR A 46 1.77 -20.27 2.23
CA THR A 46 1.50 -19.08 1.45
C THR A 46 0.18 -19.27 0.72
N ARG A 47 -0.73 -18.33 0.90
CA ARG A 47 -2.00 -18.25 0.16
C ARG A 47 -2.15 -16.87 -0.46
N TYR A 48 -3.07 -16.73 -1.42
CA TYR A 48 -3.41 -15.44 -1.99
C TYR A 48 -4.92 -15.34 -2.26
N TRP A 49 -5.38 -14.11 -2.36
CA TRP A 49 -6.72 -13.77 -2.86
C TRP A 49 -6.58 -13.04 -4.20
N GLN A 50 -7.37 -13.46 -5.18
CA GLN A 50 -7.49 -12.75 -6.44
C GLN A 50 -8.43 -11.57 -6.24
N LEU A 51 -7.94 -10.36 -6.51
CA LEU A 51 -8.70 -9.12 -6.41
C LEU A 51 -9.25 -8.70 -7.77
N PRO A 52 -10.32 -7.89 -7.81
CA PRO A 52 -10.93 -7.46 -9.06
C PRO A 52 -10.06 -6.47 -9.85
N GLU A 53 -9.17 -5.76 -9.18
CA GLU A 53 -8.32 -4.71 -9.75
C GLU A 53 -6.91 -4.72 -9.13
N MET A 54 -6.02 -3.85 -9.62
CA MET A 54 -4.67 -3.70 -9.08
C MET A 54 -4.73 -3.23 -7.63
N VAL A 55 -3.81 -3.73 -6.81
CA VAL A 55 -3.64 -3.37 -5.40
C VAL A 55 -2.21 -2.88 -5.20
N GLY A 56 -2.05 -1.61 -4.79
CA GLY A 56 -0.74 -0.98 -4.61
C GLY A 56 -0.11 -1.33 -3.27
N THR A 57 -0.91 -1.33 -2.20
CA THR A 57 -0.39 -1.58 -0.85
C THR A 57 -1.46 -2.13 0.09
N VAL A 58 -1.00 -2.66 1.21
CA VAL A 58 -1.83 -3.25 2.28
C VAL A 58 -1.37 -2.75 3.64
N ALA A 59 -2.32 -2.50 4.54
CA ALA A 59 -2.04 -2.19 5.95
C ALA A 59 -3.01 -2.96 6.86
N PRO A 60 -2.54 -3.53 7.99
CA PRO A 60 -3.39 -4.08 9.02
C PRO A 60 -4.25 -2.98 9.67
N ARG A 61 -5.47 -3.33 10.07
CA ARG A 61 -6.38 -2.44 10.80
C ARG A 61 -6.44 -2.84 12.27
N ALA A 62 -6.39 -1.86 13.17
CA ALA A 62 -6.53 -2.10 14.62
C ALA A 62 -7.89 -2.73 14.99
N SER A 63 -8.94 -2.51 14.18
CA SER A 63 -10.26 -3.13 14.34
C SER A 63 -10.40 -4.52 13.72
N GLY A 64 -9.31 -5.09 13.23
CA GLY A 64 -9.28 -6.35 12.50
C GLY A 64 -9.43 -6.19 10.98
N GLY A 65 -8.98 -7.20 10.25
CA GLY A 65 -8.91 -7.18 8.80
C GLY A 65 -7.83 -6.24 8.26
N LEU A 66 -7.92 -5.91 6.99
CA LEU A 66 -6.91 -5.16 6.26
C LEU A 66 -7.52 -3.92 5.58
N LEU A 67 -6.70 -2.90 5.37
CA LEU A 67 -6.97 -1.78 4.48
C LEU A 67 -6.13 -1.96 3.22
N LEU A 68 -6.76 -1.91 2.07
CA LEU A 68 -6.12 -2.02 0.75
C LEU A 68 -6.23 -0.69 -0.01
N ALA A 69 -5.14 -0.27 -0.64
CA ALA A 69 -5.17 0.78 -1.64
C ALA A 69 -5.23 0.12 -3.03
N LEU A 70 -6.41 0.15 -3.62
CA LEU A 70 -6.71 -0.44 -4.92
C LEU A 70 -6.50 0.59 -6.04
N GLN A 71 -6.64 0.18 -7.29
CA GLN A 71 -6.57 1.11 -8.42
C GLN A 71 -7.63 2.21 -8.31
N SER A 72 -8.87 1.87 -7.98
CA SER A 72 -10.00 2.80 -7.98
C SER A 72 -10.29 3.48 -6.63
N GLY A 73 -9.56 3.13 -5.56
CA GLY A 73 -9.80 3.69 -4.23
C GLY A 73 -9.35 2.78 -3.10
N LEU A 74 -9.78 3.10 -1.89
CA LEU A 74 -9.52 2.28 -0.72
C LEU A 74 -10.63 1.27 -0.48
N ALA A 75 -10.28 0.14 0.17
CA ALA A 75 -11.25 -0.85 0.60
C ALA A 75 -10.80 -1.53 1.89
N PHE A 76 -11.75 -1.86 2.75
CA PHE A 76 -11.52 -2.82 3.81
C PHE A 76 -11.61 -4.23 3.24
N PHE A 77 -10.78 -5.12 3.73
CA PHE A 77 -10.72 -6.50 3.29
C PHE A 77 -10.70 -7.45 4.48
N ASP A 78 -11.58 -8.42 4.47
CA ASP A 78 -11.61 -9.50 5.47
C ASP A 78 -10.87 -10.72 4.91
N PRO A 79 -9.70 -11.08 5.46
CA PRO A 79 -8.94 -12.24 4.99
C PRO A 79 -9.57 -13.59 5.35
N GLU A 80 -10.57 -13.64 6.23
CA GLU A 80 -11.23 -14.87 6.62
C GLU A 80 -12.25 -15.33 5.57
N ASN A 81 -13.08 -14.39 5.09
CA ASN A 81 -14.14 -14.67 4.12
C ASN A 81 -13.85 -14.14 2.71
N GLY A 82 -12.83 -13.26 2.53
CA GLY A 82 -12.49 -12.63 1.26
C GLY A 82 -13.39 -11.46 0.88
N GLU A 83 -14.17 -10.95 1.81
CA GLU A 83 -15.08 -9.82 1.57
C GLU A 83 -14.32 -8.52 1.39
N LEU A 84 -14.73 -7.73 0.40
CA LEU A 84 -14.13 -6.46 0.03
C LEU A 84 -15.17 -5.34 0.15
N ASP A 85 -15.04 -4.51 1.18
CA ASP A 85 -15.91 -3.37 1.44
C ASP A 85 -15.24 -2.07 0.96
N ARG A 86 -15.77 -1.48 -0.12
CA ARG A 86 -15.18 -0.30 -0.77
C ARG A 86 -15.53 0.97 -0.01
N LEU A 87 -14.51 1.79 0.21
CA LEU A 87 -14.67 3.13 0.73
C LEU A 87 -15.06 4.12 -0.39
N PRO A 88 -15.54 5.34 -0.04
CA PRO A 88 -15.85 6.36 -1.04
C PRO A 88 -14.66 6.63 -1.97
N ILE A 89 -14.96 6.87 -3.24
CA ILE A 89 -13.95 7.15 -4.27
C ILE A 89 -13.18 8.41 -3.89
N ILE A 90 -11.85 8.33 -3.90
CA ILE A 90 -10.93 9.42 -3.56
C ILE A 90 -10.37 10.06 -4.84
N ASP A 91 -9.93 9.24 -5.76
CA ASP A 91 -9.38 9.63 -7.04
C ASP A 91 -10.18 8.94 -8.16
N ALA A 92 -10.91 9.73 -8.94
CA ALA A 92 -11.74 9.22 -10.02
C ALA A 92 -11.01 9.19 -11.38
N ASN A 93 -9.71 9.51 -11.42
CA ASN A 93 -8.95 9.52 -12.67
C ASN A 93 -8.66 8.07 -13.11
N PRO A 94 -9.21 7.59 -14.24
CA PRO A 94 -9.02 6.22 -14.70
C PRO A 94 -7.59 5.93 -15.18
N ARG A 95 -6.76 6.97 -15.34
CA ARG A 95 -5.35 6.86 -15.73
C ARG A 95 -4.43 6.63 -14.54
N THR A 96 -4.93 6.77 -13.31
CA THR A 96 -4.14 6.58 -12.10
C THR A 96 -4.44 5.25 -11.42
N ARG A 97 -3.52 4.81 -10.59
CA ARG A 97 -3.67 3.77 -9.59
C ARG A 97 -2.95 4.18 -8.32
N PHE A 98 -3.35 3.63 -7.20
CA PHE A 98 -2.52 3.73 -6.00
C PHE A 98 -1.28 2.83 -6.12
N ASN A 99 -0.20 3.26 -5.47
CA ASN A 99 1.07 2.56 -5.42
C ASN A 99 1.44 2.26 -3.97
N ASP A 100 2.50 2.84 -3.45
CA ASP A 100 2.95 2.57 -2.08
C ASP A 100 2.14 3.34 -1.03
N GLY A 101 2.13 2.80 0.18
CA GLY A 101 1.48 3.41 1.33
C GLY A 101 1.90 2.76 2.65
N LYS A 102 1.79 3.53 3.73
CA LYS A 102 2.21 3.11 5.07
C LYS A 102 1.48 3.88 6.16
N CYS A 103 1.25 3.25 7.29
CA CYS A 103 0.77 3.95 8.47
C CYS A 103 1.89 4.76 9.11
N ASP A 104 1.57 5.99 9.53
CA ASP A 104 2.45 6.82 10.32
C ASP A 104 2.42 6.41 11.82
N PRO A 105 3.28 7.00 12.67
CA PRO A 105 3.29 6.70 14.10
C PRO A 105 2.00 7.03 14.86
N GLN A 106 1.11 7.86 14.27
CA GLN A 106 -0.21 8.19 14.83
C GLN A 106 -1.33 7.29 14.31
N GLY A 107 -1.01 6.31 13.44
CA GLY A 107 -1.97 5.37 12.87
C GLY A 107 -2.73 5.90 11.63
N ARG A 108 -2.40 7.10 11.11
CA ARG A 108 -2.97 7.59 9.85
C ARG A 108 -2.35 6.81 8.69
N PHE A 109 -3.16 6.41 7.73
CA PHE A 109 -2.68 5.72 6.54
C PHE A 109 -2.30 6.71 5.45
N TRP A 110 -1.01 6.74 5.09
CA TRP A 110 -0.48 7.52 3.98
C TRP A 110 -0.38 6.64 2.76
N PHE A 111 -0.79 7.15 1.61
CA PHE A 111 -0.81 6.40 0.36
C PHE A 111 -0.75 7.37 -0.82
N GLY A 112 -0.12 6.94 -1.89
CA GLY A 112 0.01 7.80 -3.04
C GLY A 112 -0.39 7.11 -4.33
N SER A 113 -0.83 7.92 -5.30
CA SER A 113 -1.16 7.48 -6.65
C SER A 113 -0.06 7.78 -7.66
N MET A 114 -0.21 7.24 -8.86
CA MET A 114 0.67 7.43 -10.00
C MET A 114 -0.07 7.21 -11.31
N ASP A 115 0.47 7.74 -12.42
CA ASP A 115 0.03 7.38 -13.77
C ASP A 115 0.32 5.90 -14.04
N ILE A 116 -0.68 5.14 -14.49
CA ILE A 116 -0.53 3.71 -14.82
C ILE A 116 0.52 3.48 -15.90
N GLU A 117 0.64 4.41 -16.84
CA GLU A 117 1.60 4.33 -17.94
C GLU A 117 2.98 4.94 -17.60
N GLU A 118 3.12 5.56 -16.42
CA GLU A 118 4.36 6.23 -15.96
C GLU A 118 4.86 7.33 -16.90
N LYS A 119 3.95 7.99 -17.62
CA LYS A 119 4.29 9.02 -18.62
C LYS A 119 4.14 10.44 -18.10
N GLU A 120 3.20 10.64 -17.19
CA GLU A 120 2.84 11.95 -16.67
C GLU A 120 2.85 11.96 -15.13
N ASN A 121 3.07 13.13 -14.56
CA ASN A 121 3.02 13.32 -13.11
C ASN A 121 1.59 13.55 -12.65
N LEU A 122 0.76 12.50 -12.71
CA LEU A 122 -0.65 12.53 -12.33
C LEU A 122 -0.89 12.11 -10.88
N GLY A 123 0.15 11.66 -10.20
CA GLY A 123 0.05 11.13 -8.84
C GLY A 123 -0.20 12.22 -7.80
N ILE A 124 -0.82 11.80 -6.72
CA ILE A 124 -1.12 12.63 -5.54
C ILE A 124 -0.80 11.81 -4.29
N LEU A 125 -0.16 12.44 -3.30
CA LEU A 125 0.03 11.87 -1.97
C LEU A 125 -1.14 12.26 -1.06
N TYR A 126 -1.75 11.26 -0.44
CA TYR A 126 -2.88 11.39 0.47
C TYR A 126 -2.56 10.86 1.86
N SER A 127 -3.32 11.29 2.84
CA SER A 127 -3.47 10.57 4.10
C SER A 127 -4.95 10.35 4.44
N MET A 128 -5.25 9.25 5.11
CA MET A 128 -6.53 8.97 5.73
C MET A 128 -6.35 8.93 7.25
N ASP A 129 -7.13 9.73 7.96
CA ASP A 129 -7.13 9.74 9.43
C ASP A 129 -7.93 8.57 10.02
N LEU A 130 -7.94 8.48 11.36
CA LEU A 130 -8.66 7.42 12.08
C LEU A 130 -10.19 7.51 11.95
N ASP A 131 -10.71 8.68 11.58
CA ASP A 131 -12.14 8.90 11.31
C ASP A 131 -12.50 8.59 9.84
N GLY A 132 -11.53 8.15 9.02
CA GLY A 132 -11.71 7.85 7.60
C GLY A 132 -11.71 9.08 6.68
N LYS A 133 -11.36 10.27 7.19
CA LYS A 133 -11.26 11.46 6.36
C LYS A 133 -9.96 11.45 5.57
N VAL A 134 -10.07 11.66 4.27
CA VAL A 134 -8.94 11.71 3.37
C VAL A 134 -8.56 13.14 3.05
N LYS A 135 -7.24 13.41 3.05
CA LYS A 135 -6.65 14.69 2.68
C LYS A 135 -5.56 14.49 1.64
N ALA A 136 -5.58 15.29 0.57
CA ALA A 136 -4.49 15.42 -0.39
C ALA A 136 -3.43 16.39 0.16
N TRP A 137 -2.15 16.06 -0.06
CA TRP A 137 -1.00 16.83 0.45
C TRP A 137 -0.07 17.33 -0.65
N ILE A 138 0.27 16.47 -1.59
CA ILE A 138 1.23 16.78 -2.66
C ILE A 138 0.63 16.29 -3.96
N GLU A 139 0.65 17.14 -4.97
CA GLU A 139 0.19 16.87 -6.33
C GLU A 139 1.37 16.80 -7.30
N ASN A 140 1.12 16.38 -8.53
CA ASN A 140 2.11 16.29 -9.61
C ASN A 140 3.25 15.29 -9.31
N ILE A 141 2.92 14.20 -8.64
CA ILE A 141 3.83 13.10 -8.33
C ILE A 141 3.93 12.17 -9.55
N GLY A 142 5.16 11.77 -9.89
CA GLY A 142 5.41 10.80 -10.94
C GLY A 142 5.04 9.38 -10.50
N VAL A 143 5.79 8.85 -9.54
CA VAL A 143 5.56 7.52 -8.94
C VAL A 143 5.71 7.63 -7.42
N SER A 144 4.59 7.75 -6.72
CA SER A 144 4.59 7.77 -5.26
C SER A 144 5.15 6.46 -4.71
N ASN A 145 6.21 6.55 -3.93
CA ASN A 145 6.92 5.39 -3.43
C ASN A 145 7.51 5.69 -2.04
N GLY A 146 8.18 4.73 -1.44
CA GLY A 146 8.92 4.79 -0.19
C GLY A 146 8.57 5.94 0.77
N MET A 147 8.00 5.62 1.93
CA MET A 147 7.73 6.61 2.97
C MET A 147 8.03 6.03 4.36
N THR A 148 8.58 6.89 5.22
CA THR A 148 8.85 6.54 6.62
C THR A 148 8.96 7.81 7.47
N TRP A 149 9.04 7.63 8.78
CA TRP A 149 9.14 8.73 9.74
C TRP A 149 10.33 8.55 10.64
N SER A 150 10.87 9.68 11.14
CA SER A 150 11.88 9.66 12.18
C SER A 150 11.32 9.00 13.46
N PRO A 151 12.18 8.43 14.32
CA PRO A 151 11.72 7.80 15.56
C PRO A 151 10.96 8.73 16.51
N ASP A 152 11.24 10.05 16.46
CA ASP A 152 10.55 11.08 17.24
C ASP A 152 9.24 11.57 16.58
N GLY A 153 8.92 11.05 15.37
CA GLY A 153 7.71 11.37 14.64
C GLY A 153 7.64 12.80 14.08
N LYS A 154 8.79 13.53 14.01
CA LYS A 154 8.79 14.95 13.58
C LYS A 154 9.20 15.16 12.14
N THR A 155 9.74 14.14 11.50
CA THR A 155 10.21 14.24 10.12
C THR A 155 9.61 13.09 9.31
N MET A 156 8.99 13.40 8.20
CA MET A 156 8.61 12.43 7.18
C MET A 156 9.68 12.39 6.10
N TYR A 157 10.06 11.21 5.68
CA TYR A 157 10.92 10.93 4.52
C TYR A 157 10.05 10.34 3.41
N TYR A 158 10.21 10.85 2.20
CA TYR A 158 9.38 10.46 1.08
C TYR A 158 10.16 10.39 -0.23
N ILE A 159 9.78 9.46 -1.10
CA ILE A 159 10.37 9.26 -2.43
C ILE A 159 9.29 9.33 -3.49
N ASP A 160 9.47 10.26 -4.42
CA ASP A 160 8.88 10.20 -5.76
C ASP A 160 9.95 9.63 -6.71
N SER A 161 9.79 8.39 -7.15
CA SER A 161 10.85 7.64 -7.83
C SER A 161 11.50 8.33 -9.03
N PRO A 162 10.77 8.97 -9.95
CA PRO A 162 11.37 9.68 -11.09
C PRO A 162 12.28 10.85 -10.70
N THR A 163 12.08 11.44 -9.52
CA THR A 163 12.91 12.56 -9.05
C THR A 163 14.31 12.13 -8.65
N ARG A 164 14.52 10.84 -8.34
CA ARG A 164 15.78 10.23 -7.89
C ARG A 164 16.36 10.89 -6.65
N ARG A 165 15.50 11.41 -5.77
CA ARG A 165 15.90 12.06 -4.52
C ARG A 165 15.01 11.59 -3.37
N LEU A 166 15.49 11.80 -2.16
CA LEU A 166 14.75 11.67 -0.92
C LEU A 166 14.34 13.08 -0.47
N ASP A 167 13.05 13.30 -0.34
CA ASP A 167 12.49 14.53 0.20
C ASP A 167 12.16 14.36 1.68
N THR A 168 12.24 15.45 2.45
CA THR A 168 11.91 15.48 3.88
C THR A 168 10.90 16.58 4.15
N PHE A 169 9.99 16.30 5.08
CA PHE A 169 8.95 17.24 5.51
C PHE A 169 8.90 17.30 7.03
N ASP A 170 8.68 18.50 7.56
CA ASP A 170 8.30 18.68 8.96
C ASP A 170 6.93 18.03 9.16
N PHE A 171 6.80 17.21 10.24
CA PHE A 171 5.67 16.30 10.40
C PHE A 171 4.94 16.47 11.73
#